data_850c6ac837b68a8bff6d7926b963b429
#
_entry.id   850c6ac837b68a8bff6d7926b963b429
#
_cell.length_a   1.000
_cell.length_b   1.000
_cell.length_c   1.000
_cell.angle_alpha   90.00
_cell.angle_beta   90.00
_cell.angle_gamma   90.00
#
_symmetry.space_group_name_H-M   'P 1'
#
loop_
_entity.id
_entity.type
_entity.pdbx_description
1 polymer ?
#
loop_
_entity_poly.entity_id
_entity_poly.type
_entity_poly.pdbx_seq_one_letter_code
_entity_poly.pdbx_strand_id
1 'polypeptide(L)'
;MKKVLIMTASTGGGHNRAAKAIVEELEKRNYNGEEIECKIIDSFKLVNIAVDKVISDGYEISAKYTPSAYGKMYNISDMKFFSLNEFKSNPLSILMARKFKKMIAEERPDLIIGTHPFPLIALSRLKKGARGEEMDDEFNEFVARTQEERYSFPPLISVLTDYTVHSTHIQDEIDFYICGDEYVKEILIDNGVSDDKVKPFGIPVEKSFLNNRPREQVLTELGLDTSKKTVLLMGGSFGAGNIKGTLDDLAEIDRDFQILVITGRNESLKKSLEERLGEYNTDKTIKILGFTKIMNDILPAIDILVTKPGGLTSTEALLKETPMVVPYFIPGQEGENLDFLTNCGVAVRTTKKIPIKSVIKVLMDHPKRLQQMKENIKLIRKENSSENIAELSIDMFDKYKVDYSALDNKKSILEKLEHNGKLLKNSIMSFIL
;
A
#
# COMPACT_ATOMS: atom_id res chain seq x y z
N MET A 1 9.90 -13.31 24.57
CA MET A 1 10.05 -12.70 23.22
C MET A 1 8.65 -12.43 22.65
N LYS A 2 8.34 -11.23 22.20
CA LYS A 2 7.06 -10.84 21.58
C LYS A 2 7.09 -11.14 20.09
N LYS A 3 5.97 -11.58 19.51
CA LYS A 3 5.85 -11.93 18.09
C LYS A 3 4.79 -11.08 17.40
N VAL A 4 5.16 -10.43 16.29
CA VAL A 4 4.28 -9.62 15.45
C VAL A 4 4.17 -10.23 14.05
N LEU A 5 2.94 -10.50 13.62
CA LEU A 5 2.67 -10.90 12.23
C LEU A 5 2.22 -9.68 11.42
N ILE A 6 2.88 -9.44 10.28
CA ILE A 6 2.48 -8.39 9.35
C ILE A 6 1.83 -9.05 8.13
N MET A 7 0.52 -8.87 8.00
CA MET A 7 -0.29 -9.45 6.93
C MET A 7 -0.36 -8.48 5.75
N THR A 8 0.11 -8.92 4.60
CA THR A 8 0.11 -8.17 3.35
C THR A 8 -0.54 -8.96 2.22
N ALA A 9 -0.64 -8.36 1.04
CA ALA A 9 -1.06 -9.04 -0.17
C ALA A 9 -0.24 -8.53 -1.38
N SER A 10 0.08 -9.40 -2.33
CA SER A 10 0.90 -9.09 -3.50
C SER A 10 0.13 -8.35 -4.61
N THR A 11 -0.75 -7.42 -4.26
CA THR A 11 -1.46 -6.51 -5.17
C THR A 11 -0.68 -5.20 -5.31
N GLY A 12 0.32 -5.17 -6.16
CA GLY A 12 1.23 -4.04 -6.27
C GLY A 12 2.36 -4.05 -5.22
N GLY A 13 3.34 -3.15 -5.37
CA GLY A 13 4.53 -3.12 -4.50
C GLY A 13 4.38 -2.34 -3.19
N GLY A 14 3.30 -1.55 -3.04
CA GLY A 14 3.13 -0.60 -1.93
C GLY A 14 2.96 -1.29 -0.58
N HIS A 15 1.98 -2.18 -0.45
CA HIS A 15 1.67 -2.89 0.79
C HIS A 15 2.88 -3.66 1.37
N ASN A 16 3.65 -4.32 0.50
CA ASN A 16 4.85 -5.05 0.90
C ASN A 16 5.97 -4.13 1.39
N ARG A 17 6.14 -2.94 0.80
CA ARG A 17 7.13 -1.95 1.26
C ARG A 17 6.72 -1.31 2.57
N ALA A 18 5.44 -1.01 2.75
CA ALA A 18 4.90 -0.54 4.03
C ALA A 18 5.11 -1.59 5.14
N ALA A 19 4.83 -2.87 4.85
CA ALA A 19 5.08 -3.96 5.77
C ALA A 19 6.56 -4.06 6.18
N LYS A 20 7.49 -3.94 5.21
CA LYS A 20 8.93 -3.94 5.50
C LYS A 20 9.36 -2.77 6.37
N ALA A 21 8.85 -1.56 6.09
CA ALA A 21 9.17 -0.38 6.88
C ALA A 21 8.75 -0.53 8.36
N ILE A 22 7.60 -1.17 8.62
CA ILE A 22 7.14 -1.48 9.97
C ILE A 22 8.08 -2.49 10.64
N VAL A 23 8.44 -3.58 9.93
CA VAL A 23 9.38 -4.60 10.45
C VAL A 23 10.72 -3.98 10.80
N GLU A 24 11.32 -3.19 9.89
CA GLU A 24 12.62 -2.53 10.11
C GLU A 24 12.65 -1.68 11.38
N GLU A 25 11.52 -1.11 11.77
CA GLU A 25 11.47 -0.27 12.96
C GLU A 25 11.13 -1.08 14.22
N LEU A 26 10.29 -2.10 14.14
CA LEU A 26 9.99 -2.98 15.27
C LEU A 26 11.21 -3.81 15.70
N GLU A 27 11.96 -4.37 14.74
CA GLU A 27 13.14 -5.21 15.03
C GLU A 27 14.32 -4.44 15.67
N LYS A 28 14.31 -3.11 15.60
CA LYS A 28 15.29 -2.25 16.33
C LYS A 28 14.94 -2.07 17.80
N ARG A 29 13.72 -2.43 18.19
CA ARG A 29 13.21 -2.19 19.54
C ARG A 29 13.22 -3.46 20.37
N ASN A 30 13.29 -3.28 21.68
CA ASN A 30 13.22 -4.36 22.64
C ASN A 30 11.97 -4.17 23.53
N TYR A 31 11.34 -5.27 23.89
CA TYR A 31 10.29 -5.29 24.88
C TYR A 31 10.77 -6.09 26.11
N ASN A 32 10.84 -5.45 27.28
CA ASN A 32 11.37 -6.02 28.53
C ASN A 32 12.77 -6.68 28.39
N GLY A 33 13.63 -6.09 27.56
CA GLY A 33 15.00 -6.59 27.31
C GLY A 33 15.11 -7.72 26.30
N GLU A 34 13.98 -8.15 25.71
CA GLU A 34 13.94 -9.16 24.65
C GLU A 34 13.63 -8.53 23.28
N GLU A 35 14.17 -9.09 22.22
CA GLU A 35 13.89 -8.70 20.84
C GLU A 35 12.42 -8.98 20.46
N ILE A 36 11.90 -8.20 19.50
CA ILE A 36 10.57 -8.41 18.91
C ILE A 36 10.75 -9.20 17.61
N GLU A 37 10.18 -10.40 17.57
CA GLU A 37 10.18 -11.22 16.34
C GLU A 37 9.09 -10.73 15.38
N CYS A 38 9.46 -10.35 14.14
CA CYS A 38 8.52 -9.92 13.11
C CYS A 38 8.48 -10.91 11.94
N LYS A 39 7.28 -11.21 11.43
CA LYS A 39 7.11 -12.07 10.27
C LYS A 39 6.12 -11.47 9.29
N ILE A 40 6.57 -11.22 8.04
CA ILE A 40 5.69 -10.78 6.95
C ILE A 40 5.06 -12.00 6.29
N ILE A 41 3.74 -11.98 6.17
CA ILE A 41 2.95 -13.06 5.57
C ILE A 41 2.13 -12.48 4.40
N ASP A 42 2.38 -12.99 3.21
CA ASP A 42 1.55 -12.74 2.05
C ASP A 42 0.30 -13.61 2.12
N SER A 43 -0.84 -12.97 2.28
CA SER A 43 -2.13 -13.63 2.55
C SER A 43 -2.60 -14.49 1.38
N PHE A 44 -2.36 -14.07 0.15
CA PHE A 44 -2.77 -14.86 -1.02
C PHE A 44 -1.87 -16.08 -1.21
N LYS A 45 -0.57 -15.95 -1.00
CA LYS A 45 0.37 -17.09 -1.03
C LYS A 45 0.09 -18.10 0.06
N LEU A 46 -0.29 -17.64 1.25
CA LEU A 46 -0.67 -18.51 2.36
C LEU A 46 -1.90 -19.37 2.02
N VAL A 47 -2.86 -18.79 1.27
CA VAL A 47 -4.08 -19.50 0.86
C VAL A 47 -3.77 -20.52 -0.23
N ASN A 48 -3.25 -20.08 -1.36
CA ASN A 48 -2.81 -20.92 -2.48
C ASN A 48 -2.01 -20.10 -3.49
N ILE A 49 -0.89 -20.63 -3.99
CA ILE A 49 -0.06 -19.98 -5.02
C ILE A 49 -0.85 -19.69 -6.31
N ALA A 50 -1.81 -20.55 -6.69
CA ALA A 50 -2.65 -20.33 -7.84
C ALA A 50 -3.62 -19.14 -7.65
N VAL A 51 -4.16 -18.96 -6.44
CA VAL A 51 -5.03 -17.84 -6.07
C VAL A 51 -4.24 -16.53 -6.10
N ASP A 52 -3.03 -16.52 -5.52
CA ASP A 52 -2.13 -15.37 -5.59
C ASP A 52 -1.89 -14.94 -7.04
N LYS A 53 -1.52 -15.89 -7.89
CA LYS A 53 -1.23 -15.60 -9.30
C LYS A 53 -2.44 -15.05 -10.06
N VAL A 54 -3.62 -15.63 -9.89
CA VAL A 54 -4.85 -15.18 -10.56
C VAL A 54 -5.24 -13.77 -10.11
N ILE A 55 -5.15 -13.48 -8.82
CA ILE A 55 -5.53 -12.15 -8.28
C ILE A 55 -4.48 -11.11 -8.63
N SER A 56 -3.19 -11.40 -8.44
CA SER A 56 -2.10 -10.45 -8.69
C SER A 56 -1.94 -10.16 -10.18
N ASP A 57 -1.92 -11.19 -11.05
CA ASP A 57 -1.88 -11.04 -12.50
C ASP A 57 -3.16 -10.36 -13.01
N GLY A 58 -4.33 -10.76 -12.49
CA GLY A 58 -5.63 -10.16 -12.83
C GLY A 58 -5.70 -8.67 -12.49
N TYR A 59 -5.20 -8.27 -11.33
CA TYR A 59 -5.08 -6.86 -10.94
C TYR A 59 -4.16 -6.11 -11.90
N GLU A 60 -2.96 -6.62 -12.16
CA GLU A 60 -1.98 -5.97 -13.03
C GLU A 60 -2.48 -5.84 -14.46
N ILE A 61 -3.10 -6.90 -15.01
CA ILE A 61 -3.69 -6.91 -16.34
C ILE A 61 -4.87 -5.93 -16.43
N SER A 62 -5.79 -5.94 -15.48
CA SER A 62 -6.96 -5.05 -15.50
C SER A 62 -6.56 -3.59 -15.34
N ALA A 63 -5.62 -3.27 -14.46
CA ALA A 63 -5.10 -1.92 -14.27
C ALA A 63 -4.35 -1.40 -15.50
N LYS A 64 -3.68 -2.28 -16.25
CA LYS A 64 -2.88 -1.92 -17.43
C LYS A 64 -3.72 -1.84 -18.71
N TYR A 65 -4.62 -2.80 -18.95
CA TYR A 65 -5.31 -2.93 -20.24
C TYR A 65 -6.77 -2.49 -20.21
N THR A 66 -7.43 -2.50 -19.04
CA THR A 66 -8.83 -2.09 -18.87
C THR A 66 -9.05 -1.18 -17.66
N PRO A 67 -8.31 -0.05 -17.53
CA PRO A 67 -8.37 0.79 -16.33
C PRO A 67 -9.77 1.33 -16.04
N SER A 68 -10.58 1.64 -17.06
CA SER A 68 -11.96 2.11 -16.88
C SER A 68 -12.90 1.03 -16.32
N ALA A 69 -12.70 -0.24 -16.69
CA ALA A 69 -13.47 -1.36 -16.15
C ALA A 69 -13.04 -1.63 -14.69
N TYR A 70 -11.75 -1.56 -14.40
CA TYR A 70 -11.22 -1.65 -13.06
C TYR A 70 -11.80 -0.57 -12.13
N GLY A 71 -11.81 0.70 -12.56
CA GLY A 71 -12.39 1.80 -11.77
C GLY A 71 -13.88 1.63 -11.50
N LYS A 72 -14.66 1.13 -12.46
CA LYS A 72 -16.07 0.81 -12.22
C LYS A 72 -16.24 -0.30 -11.19
N MET A 73 -15.45 -1.36 -11.29
CA MET A 73 -15.47 -2.48 -10.33
C MET A 73 -15.04 -2.03 -8.94
N TYR A 74 -14.02 -1.17 -8.83
CA TYR A 74 -13.58 -0.55 -7.58
C TYR A 74 -14.72 0.24 -6.93
N ASN A 75 -15.37 1.15 -7.68
CA ASN A 75 -16.48 1.95 -7.16
C ASN A 75 -17.69 1.11 -6.75
N ILE A 76 -18.01 0.04 -7.49
CA ILE A 76 -19.08 -0.91 -7.11
C ILE A 76 -18.70 -1.62 -5.80
N SER A 77 -17.46 -2.08 -5.67
CA SER A 77 -16.99 -2.76 -4.45
C SER A 77 -16.91 -1.84 -3.23
N ASP A 78 -16.80 -0.52 -3.44
CA ASP A 78 -16.80 0.48 -2.37
C ASP A 78 -18.21 0.80 -1.83
N MET A 79 -19.26 0.46 -2.54
CA MET A 79 -20.63 0.62 -2.02
C MET A 79 -20.82 -0.29 -0.81
N LYS A 80 -21.13 0.29 0.37
CA LYS A 80 -21.29 -0.42 1.67
C LYS A 80 -22.13 -1.72 1.60
N PHE A 81 -23.04 -1.80 0.67
CA PHE A 81 -23.92 -2.95 0.50
C PHE A 81 -23.21 -4.14 -0.18
N PHE A 82 -22.34 -3.89 -1.16
CA PHE A 82 -21.62 -4.94 -1.89
C PHE A 82 -20.41 -5.49 -1.13
N SER A 83 -19.67 -4.61 -0.45
CA SER A 83 -18.39 -4.99 0.16
C SER A 83 -18.51 -5.96 1.34
N LEU A 84 -19.60 -5.89 2.11
CA LEU A 84 -19.75 -6.69 3.32
C LEU A 84 -20.50 -8.02 3.07
N ASN A 85 -21.53 -8.04 2.23
CA ASN A 85 -22.36 -9.23 2.05
C ASN A 85 -21.82 -10.22 1.01
N GLU A 86 -21.27 -9.77 -0.11
CA GLU A 86 -20.70 -10.69 -1.12
C GLU A 86 -19.40 -11.36 -0.65
N PHE A 87 -18.56 -10.65 0.11
CA PHE A 87 -17.36 -11.27 0.67
C PHE A 87 -17.68 -12.19 1.86
N LYS A 88 -18.82 -11.99 2.51
CA LYS A 88 -19.28 -12.80 3.65
C LYS A 88 -19.58 -14.25 3.26
N SER A 89 -20.19 -14.49 2.14
CA SER A 89 -20.53 -15.83 1.63
C SER A 89 -19.51 -16.41 0.64
N ASN A 90 -18.40 -15.69 0.38
CA ASN A 90 -17.40 -16.12 -0.59
C ASN A 90 -16.57 -17.31 -0.06
N PRO A 91 -16.49 -18.45 -0.78
CA PRO A 91 -15.66 -19.60 -0.39
C PRO A 91 -14.19 -19.26 -0.12
N LEU A 92 -13.66 -18.20 -0.78
CA LEU A 92 -12.31 -17.70 -0.55
C LEU A 92 -12.14 -17.15 0.86
N SER A 93 -13.12 -16.43 1.41
CA SER A 93 -13.06 -15.88 2.78
C SER A 93 -13.03 -16.99 3.83
N ILE A 94 -13.78 -18.06 3.62
CA ILE A 94 -13.79 -19.25 4.50
C ILE A 94 -12.44 -19.97 4.45
N LEU A 95 -11.89 -20.12 3.23
CA LEU A 95 -10.56 -20.73 3.05
C LEU A 95 -9.44 -19.90 3.72
N MET A 96 -9.51 -18.57 3.57
CA MET A 96 -8.60 -17.64 4.25
C MET A 96 -8.72 -17.77 5.76
N ALA A 97 -9.93 -17.76 6.30
CA ALA A 97 -10.16 -17.88 7.74
C ALA A 97 -9.57 -19.19 8.31
N ARG A 98 -9.72 -20.32 7.60
CA ARG A 98 -9.10 -21.60 8.00
C ARG A 98 -7.58 -21.53 8.07
N LYS A 99 -6.98 -20.98 7.03
CA LYS A 99 -5.52 -20.83 6.96
C LYS A 99 -5.00 -19.88 8.03
N PHE A 100 -5.70 -18.77 8.28
CA PHE A 100 -5.33 -17.81 9.32
C PHE A 100 -5.51 -18.38 10.72
N LYS A 101 -6.58 -19.14 10.99
CA LYS A 101 -6.75 -19.84 12.27
C LYS A 101 -5.59 -20.80 12.55
N LYS A 102 -5.20 -21.62 11.54
CA LYS A 102 -4.05 -22.52 11.64
C LYS A 102 -2.75 -21.74 11.89
N MET A 103 -2.51 -20.69 11.11
CA MET A 103 -1.35 -19.82 11.25
C MET A 103 -1.25 -19.19 12.64
N ILE A 104 -2.36 -18.63 13.16
CA ILE A 104 -2.39 -18.05 14.52
C ILE A 104 -2.06 -19.10 15.58
N ALA A 105 -2.60 -20.31 15.45
CA ALA A 105 -2.32 -21.41 16.37
C ALA A 105 -0.84 -21.87 16.34
N GLU A 106 -0.21 -21.85 15.16
CA GLU A 106 1.20 -22.22 14.97
C GLU A 106 2.17 -21.12 15.39
N GLU A 107 1.90 -19.90 14.96
CA GLU A 107 2.80 -18.75 15.17
C GLU A 107 2.61 -18.07 16.53
N ARG A 108 1.42 -18.13 17.12
CA ARG A 108 1.07 -17.54 18.42
C ARG A 108 1.46 -16.06 18.55
N PRO A 109 1.00 -15.20 17.63
CA PRO A 109 1.40 -13.79 17.64
C PRO A 109 0.80 -13.02 18.83
N ASP A 110 1.55 -12.07 19.36
CA ASP A 110 1.06 -11.10 20.34
C ASP A 110 0.30 -9.94 19.70
N LEU A 111 0.55 -9.69 18.38
CA LEU A 111 -0.06 -8.63 17.60
C LEU A 111 -0.10 -9.02 16.12
N ILE A 112 -1.17 -8.61 15.43
CA ILE A 112 -1.26 -8.72 13.98
C ILE A 112 -1.47 -7.33 13.37
N ILE A 113 -0.63 -6.97 12.39
CA ILE A 113 -0.72 -5.72 11.63
C ILE A 113 -1.07 -6.06 10.18
N GLY A 114 -2.14 -5.49 9.63
CA GLY A 114 -2.51 -5.66 8.23
C GLY A 114 -2.21 -4.40 7.43
N THR A 115 -1.44 -4.53 6.34
CA THR A 115 -1.21 -3.44 5.38
C THR A 115 -2.13 -3.54 4.15
N HIS A 116 -3.04 -4.52 4.13
CA HIS A 116 -4.02 -4.74 3.07
C HIS A 116 -5.38 -5.11 3.70
N PRO A 117 -6.52 -4.65 3.16
CA PRO A 117 -7.83 -4.93 3.77
C PRO A 117 -8.23 -6.42 3.74
N PHE A 118 -7.93 -7.16 2.71
CA PHE A 118 -8.41 -8.54 2.56
C PHE A 118 -8.06 -9.48 3.72
N PRO A 119 -6.83 -9.56 4.21
CA PRO A 119 -6.56 -10.38 5.39
C PRO A 119 -7.30 -9.89 6.64
N LEU A 120 -7.46 -8.58 6.78
CA LEU A 120 -8.12 -7.99 7.94
C LEU A 120 -9.62 -8.31 8.00
N ILE A 121 -10.30 -8.43 6.86
CA ILE A 121 -11.70 -8.87 6.79
C ILE A 121 -11.84 -10.26 7.43
N ALA A 122 -11.03 -11.23 7.02
CA ALA A 122 -11.09 -12.59 7.56
C ALA A 122 -10.64 -12.67 9.03
N LEU A 123 -9.60 -11.90 9.42
CA LEU A 123 -9.12 -11.84 10.79
C LEU A 123 -10.10 -11.18 11.74
N SER A 124 -10.76 -10.09 11.33
CA SER A 124 -11.82 -9.43 12.10
C SER A 124 -12.96 -10.40 12.40
N ARG A 125 -13.39 -11.18 11.42
CA ARG A 125 -14.43 -12.19 11.59
C ARG A 125 -14.01 -13.33 12.53
N LEU A 126 -12.77 -13.81 12.42
CA LEU A 126 -12.23 -14.81 13.34
C LEU A 126 -12.18 -14.28 14.77
N LYS A 127 -11.81 -13.01 14.97
CA LYS A 127 -11.76 -12.36 16.27
C LYS A 127 -13.15 -12.22 16.87
N LYS A 128 -14.15 -11.79 16.08
CA LYS A 128 -15.57 -11.72 16.49
C LYS A 128 -16.07 -13.09 16.95
N GLY A 129 -15.80 -14.13 16.14
CA GLY A 129 -16.16 -15.50 16.48
C GLY A 129 -15.46 -16.01 17.75
N ALA A 130 -14.20 -15.68 18.01
CA ALA A 130 -13.49 -16.06 19.22
C ALA A 130 -14.11 -15.45 20.50
N ARG A 131 -14.84 -14.32 20.39
CA ARG A 131 -15.61 -13.72 21.50
C ARG A 131 -16.96 -14.41 21.76
N GLY A 132 -17.40 -15.32 20.89
CA GLY A 132 -18.68 -16.03 21.03
C GLY A 132 -19.90 -15.18 20.69
N GLU A 133 -19.74 -14.13 19.87
CA GLU A 133 -20.83 -13.32 19.36
C GLU A 133 -21.59 -14.08 18.26
N GLU A 134 -22.94 -13.99 18.29
CA GLU A 134 -23.77 -14.59 17.23
C GLU A 134 -23.48 -13.97 15.88
N MET A 135 -23.39 -14.84 14.91
CA MET A 135 -23.07 -14.47 13.55
C MET A 135 -24.05 -15.18 12.59
N ASP A 136 -24.51 -14.50 11.53
CA ASP A 136 -25.74 -14.84 10.78
C ASP A 136 -25.56 -15.70 9.51
N ASP A 137 -24.49 -16.45 9.28
CA ASP A 137 -24.31 -17.19 8.02
C ASP A 137 -23.43 -18.46 8.09
N GLU A 138 -23.29 -19.19 6.95
CA GLU A 138 -22.49 -20.42 6.84
C GLU A 138 -21.03 -20.29 7.32
N PHE A 139 -20.44 -19.09 7.23
CA PHE A 139 -19.11 -18.82 7.78
C PHE A 139 -19.13 -19.00 9.30
N ASN A 140 -20.23 -18.64 9.90
CA ASN A 140 -20.46 -18.71 11.34
C ASN A 140 -20.67 -20.14 11.80
N GLU A 141 -21.39 -20.93 11.05
CA GLU A 141 -21.49 -22.36 11.29
C GLU A 141 -20.13 -23.03 11.25
N PHE A 142 -19.25 -22.61 10.32
CA PHE A 142 -17.88 -23.08 10.26
C PHE A 142 -17.04 -22.62 11.47
N VAL A 143 -17.10 -21.32 11.80
CA VAL A 143 -16.36 -20.76 12.95
C VAL A 143 -16.95 -21.29 14.25
N ALA A 144 -18.27 -21.36 14.39
CA ALA A 144 -18.97 -21.89 15.58
C ALA A 144 -18.70 -23.39 15.80
N ARG A 145 -18.73 -24.23 14.77
CA ARG A 145 -18.39 -25.67 14.87
C ARG A 145 -16.94 -25.94 15.28
N THR A 146 -16.04 -24.95 15.10
CA THR A 146 -14.64 -25.02 15.55
C THR A 146 -14.41 -24.30 16.87
N GLN A 147 -15.46 -23.75 17.51
CA GLN A 147 -15.42 -22.85 18.66
C GLN A 147 -15.53 -23.53 20.03
N GLU A 148 -15.24 -24.81 20.18
CA GLU A 148 -15.10 -25.38 21.53
C GLU A 148 -14.00 -24.71 22.39
N GLU A 149 -13.26 -23.70 21.84
CA GLU A 149 -12.10 -23.10 22.47
C GLU A 149 -12.15 -21.57 22.41
N ARG A 150 -12.47 -20.94 23.52
CA ARG A 150 -12.28 -19.50 23.75
C ARG A 150 -10.80 -19.26 24.02
N TYR A 151 -10.09 -18.65 23.09
CA TYR A 151 -8.75 -18.12 23.30
C TYR A 151 -8.76 -16.60 23.12
N SER A 152 -7.82 -15.92 23.77
CA SER A 152 -7.63 -14.49 23.62
C SER A 152 -7.05 -14.19 22.23
N PHE A 153 -7.87 -13.70 21.30
CA PHE A 153 -7.40 -13.37 19.95
C PHE A 153 -6.44 -12.17 20.01
N PRO A 154 -5.33 -12.19 19.24
CA PRO A 154 -4.39 -11.08 19.22
C PRO A 154 -5.04 -9.78 18.71
N PRO A 155 -4.62 -8.62 19.22
CA PRO A 155 -5.09 -7.34 18.72
C PRO A 155 -4.74 -7.15 17.24
N LEU A 156 -5.57 -6.35 16.54
CA LEU A 156 -5.47 -6.08 15.10
C LEU A 156 -5.23 -4.60 14.84
N ILE A 157 -4.19 -4.28 14.09
CA ILE A 157 -3.95 -2.94 13.53
C ILE A 157 -4.17 -2.97 12.03
N SER A 158 -4.99 -2.05 11.51
CA SER A 158 -5.13 -1.78 10.08
C SER A 158 -4.24 -0.59 9.69
N VAL A 159 -3.33 -0.78 8.74
CA VAL A 159 -2.49 0.27 8.18
C VAL A 159 -2.94 0.56 6.75
N LEU A 160 -3.58 1.70 6.55
CA LEU A 160 -3.97 2.18 5.23
C LEU A 160 -2.72 2.64 4.47
N THR A 161 -2.62 2.28 3.20
CA THR A 161 -1.48 2.59 2.32
C THR A 161 -1.83 3.56 1.19
N ASP A 162 -3.00 4.17 1.28
CA ASP A 162 -3.52 5.19 0.39
C ASP A 162 -4.08 6.38 1.19
N TYR A 163 -4.27 7.52 0.54
CA TYR A 163 -4.85 8.74 1.13
C TYR A 163 -6.38 8.76 0.97
N THR A 164 -6.99 7.59 1.06
CA THR A 164 -8.42 7.37 0.93
C THR A 164 -8.86 6.20 1.79
N VAL A 165 -10.16 6.04 1.98
CA VAL A 165 -10.77 4.95 2.73
C VAL A 165 -11.72 4.19 1.84
N HIS A 166 -11.33 2.99 1.40
CA HIS A 166 -12.28 2.05 0.80
C HIS A 166 -13.07 1.34 1.90
N SER A 167 -14.37 1.10 1.69
CA SER A 167 -15.26 0.50 2.70
C SER A 167 -14.77 -0.85 3.25
N THR A 168 -14.00 -1.61 2.48
CA THR A 168 -13.39 -2.87 2.91
C THR A 168 -12.35 -2.71 4.03
N HIS A 169 -11.80 -1.52 4.24
CA HIS A 169 -10.90 -1.27 5.37
C HIS A 169 -11.63 -1.26 6.71
N ILE A 170 -12.92 -0.88 6.73
CA ILE A 170 -13.69 -0.70 7.96
C ILE A 170 -14.23 -2.06 8.40
N GLN A 171 -13.71 -2.57 9.52
CA GLN A 171 -14.09 -3.85 10.09
C GLN A 171 -14.34 -3.70 11.61
N ASP A 172 -15.31 -4.43 12.16
CA ASP A 172 -15.77 -4.28 13.54
C ASP A 172 -14.67 -4.50 14.59
N GLU A 173 -13.79 -5.47 14.34
CA GLU A 173 -12.84 -5.99 15.31
C GLU A 173 -11.42 -5.42 15.18
N ILE A 174 -11.23 -4.37 14.42
CA ILE A 174 -9.95 -3.65 14.37
C ILE A 174 -9.79 -2.81 15.64
N ASP A 175 -8.66 -2.94 16.30
CA ASP A 175 -8.34 -2.20 17.51
C ASP A 175 -7.81 -0.79 17.19
N PHE A 176 -6.96 -0.67 16.15
CA PHE A 176 -6.46 0.62 15.67
C PHE A 176 -6.37 0.68 14.15
N TYR A 177 -6.67 1.86 13.62
CA TYR A 177 -6.48 2.25 12.22
C TYR A 177 -5.36 3.27 12.12
N ILE A 178 -4.34 2.97 11.32
CA ILE A 178 -3.30 3.92 10.97
C ILE A 178 -3.61 4.46 9.58
N CYS A 179 -3.70 5.78 9.46
CA CYS A 179 -4.04 6.44 8.20
C CYS A 179 -3.02 7.51 7.82
N GLY A 180 -3.08 7.92 6.55
CA GLY A 180 -2.07 8.78 5.92
C GLY A 180 -2.10 10.22 6.41
N ASP A 181 -3.29 10.72 6.81
CA ASP A 181 -3.50 12.15 7.10
C ASP A 181 -4.77 12.34 7.94
N GLU A 182 -4.96 13.55 8.49
CA GLU A 182 -6.14 13.97 9.25
C GLU A 182 -7.43 13.90 8.42
N TYR A 183 -7.40 14.21 7.12
CA TYR A 183 -8.58 14.04 6.23
C TYR A 183 -9.04 12.59 6.19
N VAL A 184 -8.09 11.64 6.10
CA VAL A 184 -8.40 10.21 6.09
C VAL A 184 -8.94 9.76 7.45
N LYS A 185 -8.46 10.36 8.56
CA LYS A 185 -8.98 10.15 9.90
C LYS A 185 -10.45 10.56 9.98
N GLU A 186 -10.80 11.77 9.56
CA GLU A 186 -12.18 12.27 9.60
C GLU A 186 -13.11 11.38 8.75
N ILE A 187 -12.66 10.94 7.56
CA ILE A 187 -13.43 10.01 6.71
C ILE A 187 -13.70 8.68 7.44
N LEU A 188 -12.73 8.13 8.18
CA LEU A 188 -12.94 6.93 8.99
C LEU A 188 -13.98 7.15 10.09
N ILE A 189 -13.91 8.29 10.78
CA ILE A 189 -14.86 8.66 11.84
C ILE A 189 -16.27 8.84 11.28
N ASP A 190 -16.43 9.55 10.17
CA ASP A 190 -17.71 9.73 9.47
C ASP A 190 -18.32 8.39 9.00
N ASN A 191 -17.48 7.39 8.78
CA ASN A 191 -17.91 6.03 8.44
C ASN A 191 -18.11 5.13 9.68
N GLY A 192 -18.09 5.68 10.89
CA GLY A 192 -18.48 5.00 12.13
C GLY A 192 -17.31 4.39 12.92
N VAL A 193 -16.07 4.67 12.56
CA VAL A 193 -14.91 4.27 13.38
C VAL A 193 -14.75 5.25 14.54
N SER A 194 -14.57 4.74 15.77
CA SER A 194 -14.36 5.59 16.94
C SER A 194 -13.04 6.36 16.84
N ASP A 195 -13.04 7.66 17.23
CA ASP A 195 -11.89 8.57 17.13
C ASP A 195 -10.65 8.05 17.87
N ASP A 196 -10.83 7.46 19.04
CA ASP A 196 -9.73 6.90 19.84
C ASP A 196 -8.98 5.77 19.15
N LYS A 197 -9.63 5.06 18.21
CA LYS A 197 -9.05 4.00 17.40
C LYS A 197 -8.26 4.51 16.19
N VAL A 198 -8.45 5.75 15.74
CA VAL A 198 -7.82 6.25 14.51
C VAL A 198 -6.58 7.09 14.82
N LYS A 199 -5.47 6.73 14.19
CA LYS A 199 -4.16 7.37 14.38
C LYS A 199 -3.62 7.87 13.03
N PRO A 200 -3.59 9.20 12.78
CA PRO A 200 -3.08 9.79 11.54
C PRO A 200 -1.54 9.87 11.55
N PHE A 201 -0.89 8.72 11.72
CA PHE A 201 0.57 8.62 11.81
C PHE A 201 1.28 8.76 10.47
N GLY A 202 0.54 8.67 9.36
CA GLY A 202 1.10 8.63 8.01
C GLY A 202 1.22 7.20 7.47
N ILE A 203 1.55 7.10 6.18
CA ILE A 203 1.84 5.82 5.53
C ILE A 203 3.31 5.45 5.81
N PRO A 204 3.60 4.24 6.35
CA PRO A 204 4.97 3.87 6.68
C PRO A 204 5.83 3.67 5.44
N VAL A 205 7.04 4.24 5.47
CA VAL A 205 8.07 4.11 4.44
C VAL A 205 9.40 3.71 5.07
N GLU A 206 10.27 3.11 4.26
CA GLU A 206 11.60 2.67 4.70
C GLU A 206 12.41 3.86 5.25
N LYS A 207 13.15 3.62 6.33
CA LYS A 207 13.96 4.66 7.03
C LYS A 207 14.98 5.35 6.12
N SER A 208 15.40 4.69 5.04
CA SER A 208 16.29 5.28 4.03
C SER A 208 15.73 6.57 3.44
N PHE A 209 14.39 6.74 3.42
CA PHE A 209 13.74 7.97 2.95
C PHE A 209 13.84 9.13 3.95
N LEU A 210 14.31 8.95 5.17
CA LEU A 210 14.57 10.04 6.11
C LEU A 210 15.99 10.65 5.92
N ASN A 211 16.88 9.95 5.22
CA ASN A 211 18.25 10.40 4.96
C ASN A 211 18.33 11.10 3.60
N ASN A 212 19.14 12.16 3.51
CA ASN A 212 19.37 12.90 2.27
C ASN A 212 20.85 12.88 1.92
N ARG A 213 21.15 12.63 0.64
CA ARG A 213 22.47 12.90 0.04
C ARG A 213 22.46 14.27 -0.62
N PRO A 214 23.63 14.97 -0.71
CA PRO A 214 23.71 16.24 -1.42
C PRO A 214 23.24 16.11 -2.88
N ARG A 215 22.40 17.05 -3.33
CA ARG A 215 21.84 17.09 -4.69
C ARG A 215 22.94 16.99 -5.76
N GLU A 216 23.99 17.77 -5.60
CA GLU A 216 25.11 17.85 -6.57
C GLU A 216 25.79 16.50 -6.75
N GLN A 217 25.99 15.77 -5.66
CA GLN A 217 26.61 14.45 -5.70
C GLN A 217 25.71 13.46 -6.47
N VAL A 218 24.41 13.42 -6.18
CA VAL A 218 23.46 12.50 -6.80
C VAL A 218 23.34 12.80 -8.30
N LEU A 219 23.18 14.07 -8.68
CA LEU A 219 23.06 14.46 -10.10
C LEU A 219 24.35 14.15 -10.88
N THR A 220 25.54 14.40 -10.28
CA THR A 220 26.83 14.07 -10.91
C THR A 220 26.97 12.56 -11.16
N GLU A 221 26.65 11.72 -10.17
CA GLU A 221 26.67 10.25 -10.30
C GLU A 221 25.70 9.75 -11.39
N LEU A 222 24.59 10.45 -11.59
CA LEU A 222 23.62 10.16 -12.64
C LEU A 222 24.05 10.70 -14.02
N GLY A 223 25.15 11.49 -14.10
CA GLY A 223 25.58 12.14 -15.32
C GLY A 223 24.67 13.28 -15.76
N LEU A 224 24.05 13.98 -14.80
CA LEU A 224 23.16 15.11 -14.98
C LEU A 224 23.86 16.42 -14.58
N ASP A 225 23.48 17.53 -15.20
CA ASP A 225 23.98 18.86 -14.88
C ASP A 225 23.40 19.36 -13.55
N THR A 226 24.27 19.70 -12.61
CA THR A 226 23.87 20.15 -11.27
C THR A 226 23.24 21.54 -11.26
N SER A 227 23.51 22.35 -12.28
CA SER A 227 22.96 23.72 -12.42
C SER A 227 21.56 23.75 -13.02
N LYS A 228 21.15 22.68 -13.72
CA LYS A 228 19.85 22.63 -14.40
C LYS A 228 18.73 22.11 -13.52
N LYS A 229 17.50 22.59 -13.78
CA LYS A 229 16.30 21.98 -13.23
C LYS A 229 16.14 20.56 -13.75
N THR A 230 15.71 19.65 -12.89
CA THR A 230 15.54 18.24 -13.24
C THR A 230 14.09 17.82 -13.08
N VAL A 231 13.50 17.29 -14.14
CA VAL A 231 12.17 16.65 -14.12
C VAL A 231 12.36 15.14 -14.16
N LEU A 232 11.85 14.45 -13.12
CA LEU A 232 11.79 12.99 -13.10
C LEU A 232 10.46 12.51 -13.66
N LEU A 233 10.50 11.65 -14.66
CA LEU A 233 9.34 10.93 -15.19
C LEU A 233 9.38 9.46 -14.80
N MET A 234 8.34 8.95 -14.12
CA MET A 234 8.25 7.53 -13.77
C MET A 234 6.80 7.03 -13.69
N GLY A 235 6.62 5.72 -13.93
CA GLY A 235 5.32 5.03 -13.88
C GLY A 235 5.18 4.04 -12.70
N GLY A 236 5.88 4.29 -11.60
CA GLY A 236 5.96 3.35 -10.49
C GLY A 236 6.80 2.11 -10.82
N SER A 237 6.73 1.07 -9.99
CA SER A 237 7.61 -0.11 -10.07
C SER A 237 7.52 -0.88 -11.39
N PHE A 238 6.40 -0.78 -12.11
CA PHE A 238 6.13 -1.51 -13.36
C PHE A 238 6.15 -0.62 -14.61
N GLY A 239 6.47 0.67 -14.47
CA GLY A 239 6.48 1.61 -15.59
C GLY A 239 5.09 1.78 -16.25
N ALA A 240 4.03 1.79 -15.44
CA ALA A 240 2.66 1.93 -15.92
C ALA A 240 2.37 3.36 -16.42
N GLY A 241 1.41 3.48 -17.35
CA GLY A 241 0.97 4.75 -17.92
C GLY A 241 1.62 5.10 -19.25
N ASN A 242 1.26 6.25 -19.81
CA ASN A 242 1.78 6.72 -21.11
C ASN A 242 3.13 7.40 -20.96
N ILE A 243 4.15 6.66 -20.49
CA ILE A 243 5.52 7.21 -20.30
C ILE A 243 6.10 7.73 -21.60
N LYS A 244 5.93 7.01 -22.73
CA LYS A 244 6.43 7.43 -24.05
C LYS A 244 5.86 8.78 -24.46
N GLY A 245 4.53 8.90 -24.54
CA GLY A 245 3.89 10.15 -24.95
C GLY A 245 4.15 11.30 -23.95
N THR A 246 4.28 11.01 -22.66
CA THR A 246 4.65 12.02 -21.67
C THR A 246 6.09 12.51 -21.87
N LEU A 247 7.02 11.61 -22.23
CA LEU A 247 8.40 11.99 -22.56
C LEU A 247 8.45 12.83 -23.85
N ASP A 248 7.69 12.43 -24.89
CA ASP A 248 7.57 13.19 -26.14
C ASP A 248 7.10 14.63 -25.82
N ASP A 249 6.05 14.78 -25.03
CA ASP A 249 5.55 16.08 -24.58
C ASP A 249 6.59 16.90 -23.80
N LEU A 250 7.35 16.27 -22.90
CA LEU A 250 8.39 16.95 -22.11
C LEU A 250 9.57 17.39 -22.96
N ALA A 251 9.99 16.57 -23.94
CA ALA A 251 11.10 16.88 -24.83
C ALA A 251 10.83 18.12 -25.72
N GLU A 252 9.57 18.33 -26.13
CA GLU A 252 9.15 19.45 -26.98
C GLU A 252 8.98 20.78 -26.21
N ILE A 253 9.08 20.80 -24.87
CA ILE A 253 8.93 22.03 -24.11
C ILE A 253 10.10 22.97 -24.34
N ASP A 254 9.85 24.16 -24.85
CA ASP A 254 10.85 25.20 -25.03
C ASP A 254 11.18 25.88 -23.67
N ARG A 255 11.96 25.19 -22.85
CA ARG A 255 12.54 25.67 -21.58
C ARG A 255 13.78 24.84 -21.26
N ASP A 256 14.76 25.44 -20.59
CA ASP A 256 16.00 24.79 -20.19
C ASP A 256 15.80 23.97 -18.91
N PHE A 257 15.72 22.66 -19.06
CA PHE A 257 15.72 21.66 -18.00
C PHE A 257 16.18 20.31 -18.55
N GLN A 258 16.50 19.40 -17.68
CA GLN A 258 16.87 18.03 -18.04
C GLN A 258 15.84 17.02 -17.57
N ILE A 259 15.80 15.85 -18.19
CA ILE A 259 14.79 14.83 -17.94
C ILE A 259 15.48 13.55 -17.49
N LEU A 260 15.08 13.07 -16.32
CA LEU A 260 15.40 11.73 -15.83
C LEU A 260 14.17 10.85 -16.00
N VAL A 261 14.32 9.68 -16.65
CA VAL A 261 13.24 8.71 -16.84
C VAL A 261 13.57 7.44 -16.06
N ILE A 262 12.64 6.97 -15.23
CA ILE A 262 12.78 5.69 -14.53
C ILE A 262 11.65 4.75 -14.96
N THR A 263 12.03 3.66 -15.66
CA THR A 263 11.07 2.68 -16.18
C THR A 263 10.75 1.55 -15.21
N GLY A 264 11.41 1.54 -14.04
CA GLY A 264 11.27 0.46 -13.07
C GLY A 264 11.71 -0.89 -13.66
N ARG A 265 10.91 -1.93 -13.44
CA ARG A 265 11.20 -3.29 -13.92
C ARG A 265 10.79 -3.51 -15.38
N ASN A 266 10.36 -2.47 -16.10
CA ASN A 266 9.92 -2.58 -17.49
C ASN A 266 11.10 -2.41 -18.44
N GLU A 267 11.88 -3.48 -18.64
CA GLU A 267 13.05 -3.49 -19.51
C GLU A 267 12.69 -3.24 -20.99
N SER A 268 11.52 -3.71 -21.45
CA SER A 268 11.06 -3.47 -22.82
C SER A 268 10.77 -1.99 -23.06
N LEU A 269 10.19 -1.31 -22.10
CA LEU A 269 9.98 0.14 -22.15
C LEU A 269 11.32 0.89 -22.16
N LYS A 270 12.26 0.49 -21.28
CA LYS A 270 13.59 1.08 -21.22
C LYS A 270 14.27 1.02 -22.59
N LYS A 271 14.38 -0.18 -23.16
CA LYS A 271 14.99 -0.40 -24.48
C LYS A 271 14.33 0.44 -25.56
N SER A 272 12.99 0.43 -25.62
CA SER A 272 12.24 1.21 -26.61
C SER A 272 12.43 2.73 -26.48
N LEU A 273 12.67 3.26 -25.28
CA LEU A 273 12.95 4.68 -25.07
C LEU A 273 14.41 5.01 -25.44
N GLU A 274 15.36 4.12 -25.10
CA GLU A 274 16.77 4.29 -25.45
C GLU A 274 16.99 4.29 -26.98
N GLU A 275 16.31 3.40 -27.72
CA GLU A 275 16.36 3.34 -29.19
C GLU A 275 15.84 4.63 -29.84
N ARG A 276 14.91 5.34 -29.20
CA ARG A 276 14.31 6.59 -29.70
C ARG A 276 15.06 7.86 -29.26
N LEU A 277 16.10 7.77 -28.41
CA LEU A 277 16.80 8.97 -27.92
C LEU A 277 17.30 9.87 -29.02
N GLY A 278 17.83 9.30 -30.13
CA GLY A 278 18.32 10.03 -31.29
C GLY A 278 17.21 10.68 -32.15
N GLU A 279 15.94 10.34 -31.95
CA GLU A 279 14.82 10.91 -32.70
C GLU A 279 14.31 12.23 -32.09
N TYR A 280 14.64 12.51 -30.81
CA TYR A 280 14.22 13.75 -30.18
C TYR A 280 15.00 14.95 -30.69
N ASN A 281 14.30 15.87 -31.34
CA ASN A 281 14.87 17.17 -31.73
C ASN A 281 14.83 18.12 -30.50
N THR A 282 15.79 17.93 -29.58
CA THR A 282 15.89 18.71 -28.35
C THR A 282 17.31 18.79 -27.84
N ASP A 283 17.70 19.95 -27.30
CA ASP A 283 19.01 20.15 -26.64
C ASP A 283 18.98 19.66 -25.15
N LYS A 284 17.85 19.09 -24.69
CA LYS A 284 17.72 18.59 -23.32
C LYS A 284 18.52 17.31 -23.12
N THR A 285 19.21 17.23 -22.00
CA THR A 285 19.75 15.96 -21.53
C THR A 285 18.59 15.06 -21.09
N ILE A 286 18.46 13.88 -21.71
CA ILE A 286 17.49 12.84 -21.35
C ILE A 286 18.28 11.62 -20.86
N LYS A 287 18.12 11.28 -19.59
CA LYS A 287 18.72 10.09 -18.97
C LYS A 287 17.64 9.05 -18.68
N ILE A 288 17.87 7.81 -19.12
CA ILE A 288 16.94 6.71 -18.91
C ILE A 288 17.57 5.68 -17.96
N LEU A 289 16.85 5.33 -16.90
CA LEU A 289 17.21 4.28 -15.96
C LEU A 289 16.13 3.20 -15.93
N GLY A 290 16.52 1.96 -15.66
CA GLY A 290 15.62 0.87 -15.31
C GLY A 290 15.21 0.93 -13.84
N PHE A 291 15.21 -0.24 -13.18
CA PHE A 291 14.98 -0.32 -11.74
C PHE A 291 16.15 0.29 -10.96
N THR A 292 15.84 1.15 -9.99
CA THR A 292 16.85 1.76 -9.11
C THR A 292 16.52 1.52 -7.63
N LYS A 293 17.55 1.43 -6.79
CA LYS A 293 17.43 1.30 -5.34
C LYS A 293 17.67 2.62 -4.60
N ILE A 294 18.01 3.69 -5.32
CA ILE A 294 18.39 4.99 -4.73
C ILE A 294 17.29 6.06 -4.94
N MET A 295 16.02 5.66 -4.96
CA MET A 295 14.91 6.62 -5.08
C MET A 295 14.88 7.64 -3.94
N ASN A 296 15.26 7.20 -2.74
CA ASN A 296 15.42 8.06 -1.56
C ASN A 296 16.43 9.22 -1.78
N ASP A 297 17.44 9.02 -2.63
CA ASP A 297 18.44 10.03 -2.96
C ASP A 297 18.03 10.84 -4.20
N ILE A 298 17.36 10.20 -5.18
CA ILE A 298 16.91 10.84 -6.42
C ILE A 298 15.80 11.86 -6.15
N LEU A 299 14.79 11.51 -5.36
CA LEU A 299 13.63 12.39 -5.12
C LEU A 299 14.02 13.77 -4.57
N PRO A 300 14.87 13.93 -3.54
CA PRO A 300 15.28 15.25 -3.08
C PRO A 300 16.23 15.99 -4.05
N ALA A 301 16.85 15.26 -5.00
CA ALA A 301 17.75 15.83 -5.97
C ALA A 301 17.06 16.40 -7.22
N ILE A 302 15.76 16.13 -7.42
CA ILE A 302 14.98 16.64 -8.55
C ILE A 302 14.07 17.81 -8.15
N ASP A 303 13.54 18.54 -9.14
CA ASP A 303 12.68 19.69 -8.92
C ASP A 303 11.19 19.36 -9.06
N ILE A 304 10.84 18.46 -9.97
CA ILE A 304 9.46 18.05 -10.26
C ILE A 304 9.42 16.54 -10.50
N LEU A 305 8.50 15.87 -9.84
CA LEU A 305 8.17 14.47 -10.10
C LEU A 305 6.93 14.36 -10.98
N VAL A 306 7.07 13.78 -12.16
CA VAL A 306 5.97 13.43 -13.06
C VAL A 306 5.67 11.95 -12.90
N THR A 307 4.53 11.63 -12.29
CA THR A 307 4.18 10.24 -11.92
C THR A 307 2.68 10.02 -11.80
N LYS A 308 2.26 8.77 -11.61
CA LYS A 308 0.92 8.42 -11.12
C LYS A 308 0.83 8.55 -9.60
N PRO A 309 -0.33 8.84 -9.02
CA PRO A 309 -0.51 9.15 -7.60
C PRO A 309 -0.72 7.89 -6.74
N GLY A 310 0.17 6.91 -6.83
CA GLY A 310 0.11 5.74 -5.96
C GLY A 310 0.48 6.11 -4.52
N GLY A 311 -0.22 5.57 -3.52
CA GLY A 311 -0.10 5.97 -2.12
C GLY A 311 1.34 6.05 -1.62
N LEU A 312 2.12 4.98 -1.79
CA LEU A 312 3.49 4.94 -1.29
C LEU A 312 4.46 5.87 -2.07
N THR A 313 4.33 5.94 -3.41
CA THR A 313 5.15 6.87 -4.21
C THR A 313 4.86 8.32 -3.85
N SER A 314 3.59 8.65 -3.61
CA SER A 314 3.19 9.98 -3.15
C SER A 314 3.76 10.29 -1.77
N THR A 315 3.71 9.33 -0.83
CA THR A 315 4.31 9.48 0.51
C THR A 315 5.82 9.69 0.44
N GLU A 316 6.53 8.92 -0.39
CA GLU A 316 7.97 9.08 -0.63
C GLU A 316 8.29 10.50 -1.17
N ALA A 317 7.49 11.00 -2.12
CA ALA A 317 7.64 12.35 -2.67
C ALA A 317 7.35 13.43 -1.62
N LEU A 318 6.32 13.26 -0.78
CA LEU A 318 6.00 14.18 0.32
C LEU A 318 7.15 14.23 1.33
N LEU A 319 7.70 13.09 1.76
CA LEU A 319 8.85 13.05 2.68
C LEU A 319 10.09 13.74 2.12
N LYS A 320 10.27 13.71 0.80
CA LYS A 320 11.40 14.33 0.09
C LYS A 320 11.11 15.75 -0.41
N GLU A 321 10.00 16.36 0.01
CA GLU A 321 9.59 17.70 -0.39
C GLU A 321 9.57 17.90 -1.92
N THR A 322 9.18 16.84 -2.66
CA THR A 322 9.21 16.83 -4.12
C THR A 322 7.82 17.12 -4.69
N PRO A 323 7.59 18.28 -5.33
CA PRO A 323 6.31 18.61 -5.99
C PRO A 323 5.95 17.63 -7.09
N MET A 324 4.67 17.29 -7.20
CA MET A 324 4.19 16.29 -8.15
C MET A 324 3.38 16.92 -9.30
N VAL A 325 3.54 16.35 -10.50
CA VAL A 325 2.65 16.57 -11.65
C VAL A 325 2.10 15.21 -12.09
N VAL A 326 0.79 15.09 -12.16
CA VAL A 326 0.09 13.81 -12.40
C VAL A 326 -0.60 13.84 -13.77
N PRO A 327 0.01 13.25 -14.81
CA PRO A 327 -0.56 13.22 -16.15
C PRO A 327 -1.57 12.09 -16.36
N TYR A 328 -1.53 11.05 -15.57
CA TYR A 328 -2.42 9.89 -15.65
C TYR A 328 -2.55 9.20 -14.28
N PHE A 329 -3.61 8.46 -14.11
CA PHE A 329 -3.86 7.62 -12.96
C PHE A 329 -4.76 6.44 -13.33
N ILE A 330 -4.74 5.39 -12.54
CA ILE A 330 -5.66 4.27 -12.63
C ILE A 330 -6.94 4.67 -11.87
N PRO A 331 -8.13 4.68 -12.51
CA PRO A 331 -9.39 5.00 -11.82
C PRO A 331 -9.60 4.12 -10.58
N GLY A 332 -10.21 4.66 -9.55
CA GLY A 332 -10.33 4.07 -8.22
C GLY A 332 -9.38 4.74 -7.25
N GLN A 333 -8.70 3.99 -6.39
CA GLN A 333 -7.84 4.52 -5.32
C GLN A 333 -6.81 5.57 -5.76
N GLU A 334 -6.24 5.44 -6.98
CA GLU A 334 -5.29 6.46 -7.45
C GLU A 334 -5.99 7.78 -7.83
N GLY A 335 -7.27 7.71 -8.27
CA GLY A 335 -8.07 8.92 -8.49
C GLY A 335 -8.31 9.66 -7.18
N GLU A 336 -8.66 8.94 -6.14
CA GLU A 336 -8.91 9.50 -4.80
C GLU A 336 -7.62 10.03 -4.16
N ASN A 337 -6.49 9.32 -4.29
CA ASN A 337 -5.19 9.84 -3.89
C ASN A 337 -4.86 11.16 -4.62
N LEU A 338 -5.17 11.25 -5.91
CA LEU A 338 -4.96 12.47 -6.68
C LEU A 338 -5.82 13.63 -6.17
N ASP A 339 -7.09 13.37 -5.85
CA ASP A 339 -7.98 14.38 -5.29
C ASP A 339 -7.44 14.91 -3.95
N PHE A 340 -6.97 14.02 -3.05
CA PHE A 340 -6.28 14.42 -1.82
C PHE A 340 -5.07 15.30 -2.12
N LEU A 341 -4.13 14.84 -2.96
CA LEU A 341 -2.88 15.55 -3.24
C LEU A 341 -3.10 16.91 -3.90
N THR A 342 -4.10 17.04 -4.77
CA THR A 342 -4.45 18.31 -5.41
C THR A 342 -5.15 19.26 -4.45
N ASN A 343 -6.04 18.78 -3.59
CA ASN A 343 -6.69 19.56 -2.55
C ASN A 343 -5.70 20.09 -1.52
N CYS A 344 -4.67 19.33 -1.19
CA CYS A 344 -3.56 19.77 -0.34
C CYS A 344 -2.59 20.73 -1.06
N GLY A 345 -2.74 20.94 -2.38
CA GLY A 345 -1.86 21.83 -3.15
C GLY A 345 -0.42 21.32 -3.31
N VAL A 346 -0.20 20.00 -3.24
CA VAL A 346 1.12 19.34 -3.37
C VAL A 346 1.32 18.66 -4.71
N ALA A 347 0.24 18.52 -5.49
CA ALA A 347 0.27 17.98 -6.84
C ALA A 347 -0.54 18.85 -7.81
N VAL A 348 -0.18 18.78 -9.10
CA VAL A 348 -0.95 19.38 -10.19
C VAL A 348 -1.45 18.27 -11.11
N ARG A 349 -2.76 18.14 -11.26
CA ARG A 349 -3.39 17.24 -12.23
C ARG A 349 -3.33 17.86 -13.63
N THR A 350 -2.90 17.09 -14.63
CA THR A 350 -3.03 17.50 -16.02
C THR A 350 -4.30 16.94 -16.65
N THR A 351 -4.80 17.60 -17.67
CA THR A 351 -5.99 17.23 -18.43
C THR A 351 -5.79 17.58 -19.90
N LYS A 352 -6.71 17.19 -20.78
CA LYS A 352 -6.70 17.64 -22.18
C LYS A 352 -6.74 19.17 -22.31
N LYS A 353 -7.43 19.88 -21.39
CA LYS A 353 -7.51 21.34 -21.37
C LYS A 353 -6.33 22.01 -20.67
N ILE A 354 -5.69 21.30 -19.75
CA ILE A 354 -4.50 21.75 -19.01
C ILE A 354 -3.40 20.69 -19.25
N PRO A 355 -2.77 20.70 -20.44
CA PRO A 355 -1.80 19.68 -20.81
C PRO A 355 -0.49 19.83 -20.04
N ILE A 356 0.27 18.73 -19.94
CA ILE A 356 1.54 18.70 -19.19
C ILE A 356 2.52 19.76 -19.67
N LYS A 357 2.60 20.05 -20.97
CA LYS A 357 3.45 21.11 -21.52
C LYS A 357 3.17 22.47 -20.88
N SER A 358 1.90 22.83 -20.72
CA SER A 358 1.50 24.10 -20.07
C SER A 358 1.83 24.10 -18.59
N VAL A 359 1.59 23.00 -17.89
CA VAL A 359 1.87 22.88 -16.46
C VAL A 359 3.37 23.04 -16.20
N ILE A 360 4.22 22.29 -16.90
CA ILE A 360 5.68 22.34 -16.71
C ILE A 360 6.22 23.73 -17.07
N LYS A 361 5.78 24.38 -18.17
CA LYS A 361 6.17 25.76 -18.51
C LYS A 361 5.84 26.71 -17.37
N VAL A 362 4.62 26.67 -16.84
CA VAL A 362 4.19 27.53 -15.73
C VAL A 362 5.04 27.29 -14.48
N LEU A 363 5.32 26.04 -14.13
CA LEU A 363 6.15 25.73 -12.94
C LEU A 363 7.62 26.18 -13.13
N MET A 364 8.15 26.09 -14.34
CA MET A 364 9.52 26.55 -14.66
C MET A 364 9.60 28.09 -14.63
N ASP A 365 8.63 28.78 -15.22
CA ASP A 365 8.60 30.23 -15.32
C ASP A 365 8.22 30.94 -14.00
N HIS A 366 7.56 30.21 -13.08
CA HIS A 366 7.08 30.75 -11.81
C HIS A 366 7.60 29.93 -10.60
N PRO A 367 8.88 30.04 -10.24
CA PRO A 367 9.50 29.22 -9.17
C PRO A 367 8.82 29.38 -7.80
N LYS A 368 8.13 30.51 -7.56
CA LYS A 368 7.33 30.68 -6.34
C LYS A 368 6.19 29.67 -6.21
N ARG A 369 5.66 29.15 -7.33
CA ARG A 369 4.64 28.08 -7.30
C ARG A 369 5.22 26.76 -6.80
N LEU A 370 6.41 26.38 -7.27
CA LEU A 370 7.11 25.21 -6.76
C LEU A 370 7.45 25.37 -5.27
N GLN A 371 7.89 26.56 -4.87
CA GLN A 371 8.16 26.84 -3.46
C GLN A 371 6.88 26.70 -2.61
N GLN A 372 5.76 27.24 -3.07
CA GLN A 372 4.47 27.09 -2.37
C GLN A 372 4.06 25.61 -2.24
N MET A 373 4.24 24.80 -3.29
CA MET A 373 3.97 23.36 -3.22
C MET A 373 4.86 22.70 -2.17
N LYS A 374 6.14 23.05 -2.07
CA LYS A 374 7.05 22.54 -1.04
C LYS A 374 6.60 22.91 0.37
N GLU A 375 6.18 24.17 0.57
CA GLU A 375 5.64 24.60 1.88
C GLU A 375 4.36 23.83 2.24
N ASN A 376 3.46 23.60 1.28
CA ASN A 376 2.28 22.77 1.51
C ASN A 376 2.65 21.32 1.87
N ILE A 377 3.67 20.75 1.23
CA ILE A 377 4.17 19.41 1.55
C ILE A 377 4.63 19.32 3.01
N LYS A 378 5.34 20.33 3.50
CA LYS A 378 5.81 20.38 4.90
C LYS A 378 4.67 20.34 5.92
N LEU A 379 3.48 20.86 5.55
CA LEU A 379 2.33 20.86 6.45
C LEU A 379 1.70 19.48 6.62
N ILE A 380 1.78 18.63 5.60
CA ILE A 380 1.06 17.34 5.57
C ILE A 380 1.97 16.11 5.67
N ARG A 381 3.27 16.24 5.46
CA ARG A 381 4.19 15.10 5.53
C ARG A 381 4.28 14.53 6.95
N LYS A 382 4.31 13.22 7.07
CA LYS A 382 4.44 12.49 8.33
C LYS A 382 5.76 11.72 8.33
N GLU A 383 6.74 12.19 9.08
CA GLU A 383 8.11 11.65 9.07
C GLU A 383 8.27 10.40 9.95
N ASN A 384 7.51 10.30 11.05
CA ASN A 384 7.69 9.29 12.08
C ASN A 384 6.63 8.18 12.04
N SER A 385 6.07 7.88 10.85
CA SER A 385 4.97 6.91 10.75
C SER A 385 5.37 5.53 11.28
N SER A 386 6.50 4.99 10.83
CA SER A 386 6.96 3.66 11.25
C SER A 386 7.33 3.62 12.74
N GLU A 387 7.95 4.68 13.26
CA GLU A 387 8.29 4.84 14.68
C GLU A 387 7.02 4.86 15.56
N ASN A 388 6.03 5.67 15.19
CA ASN A 388 4.77 5.78 15.92
C ASN A 388 3.98 4.45 15.91
N ILE A 389 4.02 3.70 14.77
CA ILE A 389 3.41 2.36 14.69
C ILE A 389 4.14 1.39 15.63
N ALA A 390 5.46 1.45 15.68
CA ALA A 390 6.24 0.58 16.56
C ALA A 390 5.98 0.90 18.05
N GLU A 391 5.86 2.17 18.43
CA GLU A 391 5.50 2.59 19.78
C GLU A 391 4.10 2.11 20.17
N LEU A 392 3.10 2.34 19.30
CA LEU A 392 1.76 1.83 19.53
C LEU A 392 1.74 0.30 19.67
N SER A 393 2.55 -0.42 18.89
CA SER A 393 2.65 -1.87 18.97
C SER A 393 3.18 -2.34 20.33
N ILE A 394 4.16 -1.64 20.89
CA ILE A 394 4.72 -1.92 22.21
C ILE A 394 3.68 -1.64 23.31
N ASP A 395 2.96 -0.52 23.24
CA ASP A 395 1.89 -0.19 24.17
C ASP A 395 0.78 -1.26 24.16
N MET A 396 0.52 -1.86 22.98
CA MET A 396 -0.46 -2.93 22.86
C MET A 396 -0.03 -4.23 23.55
N PHE A 397 1.26 -4.54 23.64
CA PHE A 397 1.73 -5.71 24.40
C PHE A 397 1.44 -5.61 25.89
N ASP A 398 1.41 -4.40 26.45
CA ASP A 398 1.05 -4.17 27.86
C ASP A 398 -0.46 -4.22 28.06
N LYS A 399 -1.21 -3.63 27.15
CA LYS A 399 -2.67 -3.51 27.21
C LYS A 399 -3.40 -4.83 26.93
N TYR A 400 -2.89 -5.64 25.98
CA TYR A 400 -3.50 -6.88 25.52
C TYR A 400 -2.63 -8.09 25.88
N LYS A 401 -3.09 -8.89 26.85
CA LYS A 401 -2.44 -10.17 27.17
C LYS A 401 -3.12 -11.27 26.36
N VAL A 402 -2.41 -11.76 25.37
CA VAL A 402 -2.88 -12.88 24.53
C VAL A 402 -2.57 -14.19 25.25
N ASP A 403 -3.58 -15.03 25.47
CA ASP A 403 -3.44 -16.35 26.09
C ASP A 403 -3.79 -17.46 25.11
N TYR A 404 -2.80 -18.30 24.82
CA TYR A 404 -2.90 -19.45 23.94
C TYR A 404 -2.99 -20.79 24.68
N SER A 405 -3.10 -20.79 26.01
CA SER A 405 -3.14 -22.02 26.84
C SER A 405 -4.23 -23.01 26.43
N ALA A 406 -5.38 -22.50 25.97
CA ALA A 406 -6.46 -23.33 25.45
C ALA A 406 -6.06 -24.14 24.20
N LEU A 407 -5.07 -23.68 23.42
CA LEU A 407 -4.57 -24.38 22.24
C LEU A 407 -3.58 -25.49 22.62
N ASP A 408 -2.92 -25.41 23.78
CA ASP A 408 -1.95 -26.40 24.24
C ASP A 408 -2.59 -27.75 24.61
N ASN A 409 -3.86 -27.72 25.02
CA ASN A 409 -4.59 -28.89 25.48
C ASN A 409 -5.10 -29.80 24.34
N LYS A 410 -4.80 -29.50 23.03
CA LYS A 410 -5.37 -30.27 21.92
C LYS A 410 -4.45 -30.52 20.73
N LYS A 411 -3.83 -31.70 20.72
CA LYS A 411 -3.44 -32.37 19.46
C LYS A 411 -4.64 -32.68 18.52
N SER A 412 -5.85 -32.65 19.06
CA SER A 412 -7.09 -33.07 18.36
C SER A 412 -7.63 -32.06 17.34
N ILE A 413 -7.27 -30.76 17.42
CA ILE A 413 -7.79 -29.72 16.52
C ILE A 413 -7.24 -29.89 15.09
N LEU A 414 -5.96 -30.18 14.95
CA LEU A 414 -5.33 -30.41 13.63
C LEU A 414 -5.94 -31.64 12.96
N GLU A 415 -6.16 -32.74 13.72
CA GLU A 415 -6.78 -33.94 13.20
C GLU A 415 -8.23 -33.75 12.76
N LYS A 416 -9.03 -32.96 13.54
CA LYS A 416 -10.42 -32.61 13.18
C LYS A 416 -10.48 -31.68 11.97
N LEU A 417 -9.55 -30.72 11.82
CA LEU A 417 -9.47 -29.82 10.67
C LEU A 417 -9.07 -30.55 9.39
N GLU A 418 -8.20 -31.56 9.46
CA GLU A 418 -7.85 -32.41 8.33
C GLU A 418 -9.00 -33.30 7.88
N HIS A 419 -9.76 -33.84 8.83
CA HIS A 419 -10.94 -34.67 8.53
C HIS A 419 -12.03 -33.83 7.82
N ASN A 420 -12.33 -32.63 8.31
CA ASN A 420 -13.30 -31.73 7.69
C ASN A 420 -12.81 -31.11 6.37
N GLY A 421 -11.50 -30.95 6.19
CA GLY A 421 -10.88 -30.48 4.94
C GLY A 421 -11.12 -31.45 3.76
N LYS A 422 -11.21 -32.75 4.02
CA LYS A 422 -11.56 -33.75 3.00
C LYS A 422 -13.01 -33.60 2.53
N LEU A 423 -13.94 -33.27 3.41
CA LEU A 423 -15.36 -33.07 3.06
C LEU A 423 -15.58 -31.82 2.19
N LEU A 424 -14.84 -30.73 2.46
CA LEU A 424 -14.98 -29.49 1.68
C LEU A 424 -14.30 -29.55 0.31
N LYS A 425 -13.19 -30.30 0.20
CA LYS A 425 -12.53 -30.53 -1.09
C LYS A 425 -13.49 -31.18 -2.09
N ASN A 426 -14.35 -32.05 -1.60
CA ASN A 426 -15.39 -32.69 -2.41
C ASN A 426 -16.53 -31.73 -2.80
N SER A 427 -16.92 -30.81 -1.92
CA SER A 427 -17.96 -29.81 -2.22
C SER A 427 -17.47 -28.71 -3.18
N ILE A 428 -16.20 -28.27 -3.07
CA ILE A 428 -15.62 -27.30 -4.00
C ILE A 428 -15.42 -27.92 -5.39
N MET A 429 -14.99 -29.19 -5.45
CA MET A 429 -14.86 -29.90 -6.75
C MET A 429 -16.21 -30.12 -7.43
N SER A 430 -17.29 -30.29 -6.68
CA SER A 430 -18.65 -30.41 -7.26
C SER A 430 -19.23 -29.06 -7.72
N PHE A 431 -18.60 -27.94 -7.37
CA PHE A 431 -19.03 -26.58 -7.80
C PHE A 431 -18.20 -26.05 -8.98
N ILE A 432 -17.04 -26.66 -9.26
CA ILE A 432 -16.13 -26.31 -10.36
C ILE A 432 -16.33 -27.23 -11.58
N LEU A 433 -17.01 -28.38 -11.42
CA LEU A 433 -17.47 -29.28 -12.48
C LEU A 433 -18.95 -29.04 -12.76
#